data_f2ab5f50b7e196d75ba2fd20dd3e6ac9
#
_entry.id   f2ab5f50b7e196d75ba2fd20dd3e6ac9
#
_cell.length_a   1.000
_cell.length_b   1.000
_cell.length_c   1.000
_cell.angle_alpha   90.00
_cell.angle_beta   90.00
_cell.angle_gamma   90.00
#
_symmetry.space_group_name_H-M   'P 1'
#
loop_
_entity.id
_entity.type
_entity.pdbx_description
1 polymer ?
#
loop_
_entity_poly.entity_id
_entity_poly.type
_entity_poly.pdbx_seq_one_letter_code
_entity_poly.pdbx_strand_id
1 'polypeptide(L)'
;SIVREIIAREVEKYEATIARGTRTVQRLGQNYVKKNEEVPLAELITLYDSHGIPVDTINKVLTETGAKFEIPDDFESQIADMHSENEGEKAPSPLAKYEERIAKLPATRKAYYERPTDMEFEAIVLDIMDEYVVLDATLFYPEGGGQPADTGMLVTANSMVRVENVLKSGDVILHKVNDFSLKRGDRVKGVLDEERRWALMRHHSGTHMVLRAAKE
;
A
#
# COMPACT_ATOMS: atom_id res chain seq x y z
N SER A 1 8.37 -21.40 25.03
CA SER A 1 7.30 -21.52 24.00
C SER A 1 7.86 -21.01 22.69
N ILE A 2 7.66 -21.79 21.62
CA ILE A 2 8.16 -21.47 20.25
C ILE A 2 7.82 -20.04 19.84
N VAL A 3 6.63 -19.53 20.20
CA VAL A 3 6.21 -18.15 19.90
C VAL A 3 7.13 -17.12 20.58
N ARG A 4 7.51 -17.33 21.83
CA ARG A 4 8.44 -16.43 22.53
C ARG A 4 9.83 -16.42 21.90
N GLU A 5 10.30 -17.56 21.43
CA GLU A 5 11.60 -17.67 20.78
C GLU A 5 11.62 -16.98 19.41
N ILE A 6 10.51 -17.09 18.64
CA ILE A 6 10.34 -16.39 17.36
C ILE A 6 10.30 -14.88 17.60
N ILE A 7 9.51 -14.41 18.56
CA ILE A 7 9.42 -12.99 18.91
C ILE A 7 10.81 -12.46 19.35
N ALA A 8 11.50 -13.17 20.24
CA ALA A 8 12.81 -12.74 20.70
C ALA A 8 13.83 -12.62 19.56
N ARG A 9 13.85 -13.56 18.61
CA ARG A 9 14.69 -13.49 17.41
C ARG A 9 14.33 -12.32 16.49
N GLU A 10 13.06 -12.04 16.30
CA GLU A 10 12.63 -10.92 15.47
C GLU A 10 12.94 -9.57 16.13
N VAL A 11 12.80 -9.45 17.46
CA VAL A 11 13.23 -8.27 18.21
C VAL A 11 14.74 -8.06 18.08
N GLU A 12 15.55 -9.10 18.27
CA GLU A 12 17.00 -9.01 18.12
C GLU A 12 17.43 -8.57 16.71
N LYS A 13 16.80 -9.13 15.67
CA LYS A 13 17.04 -8.70 14.28
C LYS A 13 16.64 -7.25 14.05
N TYR A 14 15.48 -6.85 14.59
CA TYR A 14 14.99 -5.48 14.49
C TYR A 14 15.96 -4.50 15.16
N GLU A 15 16.37 -4.78 16.41
CA GLU A 15 17.34 -3.96 17.14
C GLU A 15 18.68 -3.85 16.39
N ALA A 16 19.18 -4.96 15.84
CA ALA A 16 20.40 -4.97 15.02
C ALA A 16 20.24 -4.12 13.74
N THR A 17 19.05 -4.14 13.11
CA THR A 17 18.75 -3.35 11.92
C THR A 17 18.69 -1.86 12.27
N ILE A 18 17.99 -1.48 13.35
CA ILE A 18 17.94 -0.11 13.84
C ILE A 18 19.34 0.41 14.21
N ALA A 19 20.12 -0.38 14.94
CA ALA A 19 21.50 0.01 15.31
C ALA A 19 22.40 0.23 14.09
N ARG A 20 22.25 -0.60 13.05
CA ARG A 20 22.96 -0.43 11.76
C ARG A 20 22.47 0.81 11.04
N GLY A 21 21.16 0.99 10.96
CA GLY A 21 20.52 2.15 10.36
C GLY A 21 20.96 3.45 11.02
N THR A 22 20.92 3.53 12.35
CA THR A 22 21.38 4.68 13.13
C THR A 22 22.82 5.09 12.77
N ARG A 23 23.73 4.13 12.67
CA ARG A 23 25.13 4.41 12.26
C ARG A 23 25.22 4.96 10.84
N THR A 24 24.39 4.45 9.93
CA THR A 24 24.35 4.93 8.54
C THR A 24 23.87 6.37 8.48
N VAL A 25 22.77 6.69 9.15
CA VAL A 25 22.22 8.06 9.23
C VAL A 25 23.24 9.01 9.89
N GLN A 26 23.85 8.58 10.99
CA GLN A 26 24.86 9.39 11.71
C GLN A 26 26.06 9.73 10.82
N ARG A 27 26.58 8.75 10.08
CA ARG A 27 27.68 8.96 9.14
C ARG A 27 27.29 9.89 8.01
N LEU A 28 26.09 9.75 7.46
CA LEU A 28 25.55 10.63 6.44
C LEU A 28 25.46 12.07 6.97
N GLY A 29 24.78 12.28 8.11
CA GLY A 29 24.61 13.60 8.72
C GLY A 29 25.96 14.28 8.98
N GLN A 30 26.94 13.56 9.56
CA GLN A 30 28.28 14.10 9.78
C GLN A 30 29.01 14.52 8.50
N ASN A 31 28.79 13.81 7.38
CA ASN A 31 29.37 14.16 6.09
C ASN A 31 28.81 15.46 5.56
N TYR A 32 27.48 15.67 5.65
CA TYR A 32 26.85 16.89 5.21
C TYR A 32 27.16 18.10 6.11
N VAL A 33 27.26 17.89 7.43
CA VAL A 33 27.75 18.91 8.37
C VAL A 33 29.16 19.37 8.02
N LYS A 34 30.10 18.44 7.74
CA LYS A 34 31.48 18.78 7.33
C LYS A 34 31.55 19.59 6.04
N LYS A 35 30.63 19.34 5.11
CA LYS A 35 30.54 20.07 3.84
C LYS A 35 29.77 21.39 3.97
N ASN A 36 29.13 21.65 5.10
CA ASN A 36 28.17 22.74 5.34
C ASN A 36 27.04 22.75 4.29
N GLU A 37 26.59 21.53 3.89
CA GLU A 37 25.51 21.29 2.94
C GLU A 37 24.30 20.75 3.68
N GLU A 38 23.12 20.90 3.06
CA GLU A 38 21.88 20.31 3.52
C GLU A 38 21.75 18.87 2.99
N VAL A 39 21.20 17.96 3.81
CA VAL A 39 20.93 16.59 3.38
C VAL A 39 19.79 16.60 2.36
N PRO A 40 20.03 16.15 1.11
CA PRO A 40 19.01 16.16 0.09
C PRO A 40 17.85 15.18 0.42
N LEU A 41 16.65 15.54 0.01
CA LEU A 41 15.46 14.68 0.17
C LEU A 41 15.66 13.28 -0.42
N ALA A 42 16.37 13.15 -1.53
CA ALA A 42 16.69 11.85 -2.16
C ALA A 42 17.49 10.91 -1.24
N GLU A 43 18.39 11.45 -0.41
CA GLU A 43 19.14 10.66 0.57
C GLU A 43 18.22 10.20 1.71
N LEU A 44 17.30 11.06 2.16
CA LEU A 44 16.31 10.72 3.19
C LEU A 44 15.38 9.61 2.70
N ILE A 45 14.93 9.71 1.45
CA ILE A 45 14.14 8.66 0.78
C ILE A 45 14.92 7.35 0.73
N THR A 46 16.19 7.38 0.34
CA THR A 46 17.05 6.19 0.28
C THR A 46 17.22 5.53 1.65
N LEU A 47 17.39 6.32 2.72
CA LEU A 47 17.47 5.80 4.09
C LEU A 47 16.19 5.10 4.54
N TYR A 48 15.05 5.68 4.22
CA TYR A 48 13.75 5.13 4.58
C TYR A 48 13.43 3.89 3.76
N ASP A 49 13.51 4.03 2.44
CA ASP A 49 13.03 3.04 1.48
C ASP A 49 14.01 1.85 1.31
N SER A 50 15.27 2.14 0.97
CA SER A 50 16.24 1.09 0.66
C SER A 50 16.88 0.47 1.90
N HIS A 51 16.95 1.24 3.01
CA HIS A 51 17.55 0.77 4.26
C HIS A 51 16.52 0.45 5.35
N GLY A 52 15.24 0.73 5.12
CA GLY A 52 14.16 0.43 6.07
C GLY A 52 14.27 1.19 7.40
N ILE A 53 14.88 2.39 7.39
CA ILE A 53 15.09 3.17 8.62
C ILE A 53 13.86 4.04 8.87
N PRO A 54 13.16 3.92 10.01
CA PRO A 54 11.98 4.72 10.32
C PRO A 54 12.28 6.23 10.29
N VAL A 55 11.31 7.03 9.79
CA VAL A 55 11.43 8.49 9.68
C VAL A 55 11.79 9.15 11.01
N ASP A 56 11.18 8.70 12.11
CA ASP A 56 11.47 9.18 13.45
C ASP A 56 12.95 8.98 13.82
N THR A 57 13.53 7.84 13.42
CA THR A 57 14.95 7.53 13.66
C THR A 57 15.85 8.43 12.81
N ILE A 58 15.51 8.64 11.54
CA ILE A 58 16.22 9.54 10.63
C ILE A 58 16.22 10.96 11.21
N ASN A 59 15.04 11.47 11.56
CA ASN A 59 14.86 12.80 12.13
C ASN A 59 15.68 12.99 13.42
N LYS A 60 15.53 12.08 14.38
CA LYS A 60 16.26 12.11 15.65
C LYS A 60 17.77 12.15 15.44
N VAL A 61 18.30 11.23 14.65
CA VAL A 61 19.75 11.07 14.47
C VAL A 61 20.35 12.23 13.68
N LEU A 62 19.69 12.73 12.63
CA LEU A 62 20.16 13.91 11.89
C LEU A 62 20.15 15.16 12.76
N THR A 63 19.10 15.35 13.59
CA THR A 63 19.06 16.44 14.57
C THR A 63 20.22 16.36 15.57
N GLU A 64 20.51 15.18 16.11
CA GLU A 64 21.63 14.95 17.02
C GLU A 64 22.99 15.22 16.36
N THR A 65 23.13 15.01 15.06
CA THR A 65 24.37 15.35 14.31
C THR A 65 24.52 16.82 14.00
N GLY A 66 23.46 17.62 14.16
CA GLY A 66 23.43 19.02 13.77
C GLY A 66 23.37 19.23 12.25
N ALA A 67 22.99 18.23 11.49
CA ALA A 67 22.80 18.35 10.04
C ALA A 67 21.58 19.21 9.70
N LYS A 68 21.67 19.96 8.60
CA LYS A 68 20.53 20.67 8.03
C LYS A 68 19.76 19.71 7.13
N PHE A 69 18.47 19.59 7.33
CA PHE A 69 17.58 18.73 6.50
C PHE A 69 16.14 19.18 6.66
N GLU A 70 15.31 18.85 5.71
CA GLU A 70 13.87 19.05 5.75
C GLU A 70 13.16 17.75 5.40
N ILE A 71 12.26 17.30 6.27
CA ILE A 71 11.37 16.16 6.01
C ILE A 71 9.96 16.73 5.84
N PRO A 72 9.37 16.64 4.63
CA PRO A 72 8.01 17.10 4.39
C PRO A 72 6.99 16.33 5.24
N ASP A 73 5.88 16.98 5.63
CA ASP A 73 4.81 16.34 6.40
C ASP A 73 4.17 15.14 5.67
N ASP A 74 4.21 15.16 4.34
CA ASP A 74 3.70 14.13 3.45
C ASP A 74 4.78 13.16 2.92
N PHE A 75 5.95 13.11 3.58
CA PHE A 75 7.12 12.32 3.16
C PHE A 75 6.80 10.85 2.85
N GLU A 76 6.08 10.18 3.74
CA GLU A 76 5.70 8.77 3.53
C GLU A 76 4.72 8.60 2.36
N SER A 77 3.84 9.59 2.15
CA SER A 77 2.92 9.60 1.01
C SER A 77 3.67 9.81 -0.30
N GLN A 78 4.64 10.74 -0.33
CA GLN A 78 5.47 10.97 -1.51
C GLN A 78 6.27 9.71 -1.90
N ILE A 79 6.79 8.98 -0.93
CA ILE A 79 7.50 7.72 -1.20
C ILE A 79 6.54 6.66 -1.74
N ALA A 80 5.34 6.54 -1.18
CA ALA A 80 4.33 5.62 -1.68
C ALA A 80 3.93 5.95 -3.13
N ASP A 81 3.84 7.24 -3.46
CA ASP A 81 3.56 7.69 -4.83
C ASP A 81 4.76 7.42 -5.77
N MET A 82 5.99 7.66 -5.33
CA MET A 82 7.21 7.30 -6.10
C MET A 82 7.32 5.80 -6.35
N HIS A 83 6.91 4.96 -5.39
CA HIS A 83 6.87 3.50 -5.61
C HIS A 83 5.82 3.12 -6.63
N SER A 84 4.68 3.78 -6.63
CA SER A 84 3.64 3.55 -7.63
C SER A 84 4.09 3.99 -9.04
N GLU A 85 4.95 5.00 -9.14
CA GLU A 85 5.56 5.45 -10.40
C GLU A 85 6.76 4.59 -10.83
N ASN A 86 7.60 4.13 -9.89
CA ASN A 86 8.78 3.30 -10.15
C ASN A 86 8.47 1.80 -10.33
N GLU A 87 7.25 1.35 -10.09
CA GLU A 87 6.79 0.01 -10.51
C GLU A 87 6.78 -0.16 -12.05
N GLY A 88 7.13 0.89 -12.80
CA GLY A 88 7.24 0.88 -14.26
C GLY A 88 8.38 0.04 -14.88
N GLU A 89 9.31 -0.52 -14.09
CA GLU A 89 10.36 -1.44 -14.61
C GLU A 89 10.21 -2.91 -14.17
N LYS A 90 9.19 -3.23 -13.39
CA LYS A 90 8.73 -4.62 -13.25
C LYS A 90 7.96 -5.00 -14.52
N ALA A 91 7.99 -6.29 -14.89
CA ALA A 91 7.30 -6.86 -16.06
C ALA A 91 6.02 -6.09 -16.40
N PRO A 92 5.75 -5.81 -17.69
CA PRO A 92 4.71 -4.88 -18.10
C PRO A 92 3.43 -5.15 -17.30
N SER A 93 2.97 -4.14 -16.55
CA SER A 93 1.75 -4.24 -15.74
C SER A 93 0.66 -4.89 -16.60
N PRO A 94 -0.08 -5.89 -16.10
CA PRO A 94 -1.22 -6.44 -16.82
C PRO A 94 -2.19 -5.37 -17.33
N LEU A 95 -2.11 -4.18 -16.74
CA LEU A 95 -2.95 -3.02 -17.04
C LEU A 95 -2.35 -2.07 -18.09
N ALA A 96 -1.06 -2.22 -18.47
CA ALA A 96 -0.39 -1.32 -19.40
C ALA A 96 -1.17 -1.14 -20.72
N LYS A 97 -1.76 -2.21 -21.23
CA LYS A 97 -2.57 -2.17 -22.47
C LYS A 97 -3.89 -1.37 -22.34
N TYR A 98 -4.28 -1.00 -21.11
CA TYR A 98 -5.53 -0.29 -20.85
C TYR A 98 -5.32 1.16 -20.35
N GLU A 99 -4.09 1.64 -20.19
CA GLU A 99 -3.77 2.94 -19.59
C GLU A 99 -4.56 4.10 -20.22
N GLU A 100 -4.61 4.20 -21.54
CA GLU A 100 -5.39 5.24 -22.22
C GLU A 100 -6.90 5.16 -21.94
N ARG A 101 -7.41 3.95 -21.73
CA ARG A 101 -8.83 3.72 -21.44
C ARG A 101 -9.13 4.03 -19.98
N ILE A 102 -8.26 3.62 -19.07
CA ILE A 102 -8.34 3.90 -17.64
C ILE A 102 -8.29 5.41 -17.39
N ALA A 103 -7.39 6.14 -18.05
CA ALA A 103 -7.26 7.59 -17.91
C ALA A 103 -8.53 8.41 -18.28
N LYS A 104 -9.46 7.80 -19.02
CA LYS A 104 -10.74 8.43 -19.42
C LYS A 104 -11.88 8.10 -18.47
N LEU A 105 -11.67 7.20 -17.51
CA LEU A 105 -12.68 6.80 -16.54
C LEU A 105 -12.71 7.75 -15.34
N PRO A 106 -13.88 7.96 -14.74
CA PRO A 106 -13.96 8.70 -13.49
C PRO A 106 -13.26 7.92 -12.36
N ALA A 107 -12.77 8.65 -11.35
CA ALA A 107 -12.21 8.06 -10.15
C ALA A 107 -13.22 7.13 -9.45
N THR A 108 -12.79 5.96 -9.03
CA THR A 108 -13.61 5.05 -8.24
C THR A 108 -13.76 5.57 -6.80
N ARG A 109 -14.98 5.67 -6.28
CA ARG A 109 -15.20 6.01 -4.88
C ARG A 109 -14.72 4.86 -3.99
N LYS A 110 -13.69 5.14 -3.19
CA LYS A 110 -13.02 4.19 -2.31
C LYS A 110 -13.79 4.03 -1.00
N ALA A 111 -14.98 3.41 -1.04
CA ALA A 111 -15.90 3.28 0.10
C ALA A 111 -15.32 2.45 1.26
N TYR A 112 -14.27 1.68 1.05
CA TYR A 112 -13.57 0.95 2.10
C TYR A 112 -12.90 1.85 3.15
N TYR A 113 -12.62 3.12 2.85
CA TYR A 113 -12.15 4.08 3.85
C TYR A 113 -13.28 4.65 4.69
N GLU A 114 -14.48 4.80 4.10
CA GLU A 114 -15.65 5.37 4.78
C GLU A 114 -16.35 4.32 5.65
N ARG A 115 -16.38 3.07 5.19
CA ARG A 115 -17.12 1.96 5.77
C ARG A 115 -16.27 0.68 5.82
N PRO A 116 -15.19 0.66 6.64
CA PRO A 116 -14.20 -0.42 6.62
C PRO A 116 -14.72 -1.79 7.08
N THR A 117 -15.81 -1.80 7.85
CA THR A 117 -16.43 -3.02 8.40
C THR A 117 -17.61 -3.54 7.59
N ASP A 118 -18.07 -2.79 6.58
CA ASP A 118 -19.14 -3.25 5.71
C ASP A 118 -18.62 -4.34 4.77
N MET A 119 -19.43 -5.37 4.58
CA MET A 119 -19.09 -6.51 3.72
C MET A 119 -19.89 -6.52 2.42
N GLU A 120 -20.86 -5.64 2.29
CA GLU A 120 -21.73 -5.53 1.11
C GLU A 120 -21.88 -4.09 0.66
N PHE A 121 -22.02 -3.89 -0.66
CA PHE A 121 -22.24 -2.57 -1.26
C PHE A 121 -22.96 -2.71 -2.60
N GLU A 122 -23.55 -1.61 -3.07
CA GLU A 122 -24.09 -1.50 -4.41
C GLU A 122 -23.20 -0.60 -5.26
N ALA A 123 -23.06 -0.94 -6.53
CA ALA A 123 -22.28 -0.18 -7.49
C ALA A 123 -22.82 -0.34 -8.91
N ILE A 124 -22.32 0.52 -9.81
CA ILE A 124 -22.60 0.47 -11.25
C ILE A 124 -21.31 0.10 -11.99
N VAL A 125 -21.42 -0.82 -12.92
CA VAL A 125 -20.32 -1.17 -13.83
C VAL A 125 -20.08 -0.02 -14.80
N LEU A 126 -18.93 0.65 -14.66
CA LEU A 126 -18.54 1.75 -15.53
C LEU A 126 -17.90 1.26 -16.81
N ASP A 127 -17.05 0.23 -16.71
CA ASP A 127 -16.35 -0.33 -17.86
C ASP A 127 -15.92 -1.78 -17.61
N ILE A 128 -15.65 -2.49 -18.72
CA ILE A 128 -15.12 -3.86 -18.71
C ILE A 128 -13.98 -3.93 -19.72
N MET A 129 -12.83 -4.41 -19.26
CA MET A 129 -11.61 -4.50 -20.04
C MET A 129 -11.05 -5.93 -19.90
N ASP A 130 -11.39 -6.81 -20.84
CA ASP A 130 -11.12 -8.25 -20.76
C ASP A 130 -11.62 -8.82 -19.39
N GLU A 131 -10.70 -9.28 -18.56
CA GLU A 131 -10.98 -9.84 -17.23
C GLU A 131 -11.15 -8.79 -16.11
N TYR A 132 -11.10 -7.50 -16.42
CA TYR A 132 -11.19 -6.42 -15.43
C TYR A 132 -12.49 -5.65 -15.54
N VAL A 133 -13.17 -5.52 -14.39
CA VAL A 133 -14.39 -4.72 -14.23
C VAL A 133 -14.07 -3.47 -13.41
N VAL A 134 -14.49 -2.31 -13.91
CA VAL A 134 -14.39 -1.03 -13.20
C VAL A 134 -15.78 -0.64 -12.69
N LEU A 135 -15.84 -0.28 -11.41
CA LEU A 135 -17.06 0.15 -10.72
C LEU A 135 -16.99 1.63 -10.37
N ASP A 136 -18.14 2.28 -10.20
CA ASP A 136 -18.22 3.67 -9.71
C ASP A 136 -17.81 3.79 -8.23
N ALA A 137 -18.06 2.75 -7.43
CA ALA A 137 -17.67 2.67 -6.02
C ALA A 137 -17.29 1.24 -5.65
N THR A 138 -16.43 1.07 -4.64
CA THR A 138 -16.07 -0.26 -4.16
C THR A 138 -15.71 -0.30 -2.67
N LEU A 139 -16.03 -1.42 -2.02
CA LEU A 139 -15.49 -1.80 -0.71
C LEU A 139 -14.30 -2.75 -0.83
N PHE A 140 -14.03 -3.31 -2.00
CA PHE A 140 -12.85 -4.17 -2.20
C PHE A 140 -11.56 -3.36 -2.07
N TYR A 141 -10.71 -3.72 -1.11
CA TYR A 141 -9.39 -3.12 -0.93
C TYR A 141 -8.42 -3.66 -1.98
N PRO A 142 -7.75 -2.81 -2.76
CA PRO A 142 -6.81 -3.26 -3.78
C PRO A 142 -5.50 -3.77 -3.18
N GLU A 143 -4.79 -4.59 -3.94
CA GLU A 143 -3.43 -4.99 -3.62
C GLU A 143 -2.51 -3.76 -3.55
N GLY A 144 -1.71 -3.68 -2.49
CA GLY A 144 -0.77 -2.57 -2.32
C GLY A 144 0.03 -2.67 -1.02
N GLY A 145 1.25 -2.12 -1.02
CA GLY A 145 2.10 -2.10 0.17
C GLY A 145 2.41 -3.48 0.76
N GLY A 146 2.42 -4.53 -0.06
CA GLY A 146 2.63 -5.91 0.38
C GLY A 146 1.37 -6.57 0.97
N GLN A 147 0.24 -5.86 1.06
CA GLN A 147 -1.03 -6.43 1.47
C GLN A 147 -1.76 -7.01 0.26
N PRO A 148 -2.19 -8.29 0.30
CA PRO A 148 -3.03 -8.87 -0.75
C PRO A 148 -4.39 -8.18 -0.84
N ALA A 149 -4.98 -8.18 -2.04
CA ALA A 149 -6.31 -7.66 -2.28
C ALA A 149 -7.41 -8.48 -1.57
N ASP A 150 -8.56 -7.84 -1.39
CA ASP A 150 -9.79 -8.54 -1.06
C ASP A 150 -10.26 -9.41 -2.22
N THR A 151 -11.07 -10.40 -1.89
CA THR A 151 -11.81 -11.23 -2.83
C THR A 151 -13.29 -11.25 -2.46
N GLY A 152 -14.13 -11.78 -3.36
CA GLY A 152 -15.57 -11.87 -3.12
C GLY A 152 -16.36 -12.06 -4.40
N MET A 153 -17.57 -11.51 -4.44
CA MET A 153 -18.53 -11.71 -5.54
C MET A 153 -19.13 -10.38 -5.99
N LEU A 154 -19.38 -10.26 -7.27
CA LEU A 154 -20.28 -9.26 -7.86
C LEU A 154 -21.55 -9.98 -8.31
N VAL A 155 -22.67 -9.59 -7.74
CA VAL A 155 -23.98 -10.25 -7.92
C VAL A 155 -24.92 -9.32 -8.67
N THR A 156 -25.52 -9.81 -9.73
CA THR A 156 -26.66 -9.18 -10.43
C THR A 156 -27.92 -10.03 -10.24
N ALA A 157 -29.02 -9.59 -10.81
CA ALA A 157 -30.26 -10.40 -10.82
C ALA A 157 -30.08 -11.74 -11.55
N ASN A 158 -29.12 -11.84 -12.50
CA ASN A 158 -29.00 -12.96 -13.42
C ASN A 158 -27.63 -13.66 -13.38
N SER A 159 -26.66 -13.11 -12.67
CA SER A 159 -25.29 -13.65 -12.64
C SER A 159 -24.60 -13.40 -11.30
N MET A 160 -23.63 -14.24 -11.02
CA MET A 160 -22.73 -14.14 -9.87
C MET A 160 -21.32 -14.34 -10.36
N VAL A 161 -20.51 -13.30 -10.27
CA VAL A 161 -19.16 -13.23 -10.83
C VAL A 161 -18.14 -13.11 -9.70
N ARG A 162 -17.15 -14.01 -9.66
CA ARG A 162 -16.12 -13.99 -8.63
C ARG A 162 -15.07 -12.92 -8.91
N VAL A 163 -14.76 -12.12 -7.89
CA VAL A 163 -13.61 -11.21 -7.85
C VAL A 163 -12.43 -11.97 -7.27
N GLU A 164 -11.41 -12.19 -8.07
CA GLU A 164 -10.21 -12.97 -7.70
C GLU A 164 -9.08 -12.07 -7.18
N ASN A 165 -8.96 -10.86 -7.73
CA ASN A 165 -7.97 -9.86 -7.34
C ASN A 165 -8.49 -8.45 -7.60
N VAL A 166 -7.92 -7.47 -6.93
CA VAL A 166 -8.26 -6.06 -7.10
C VAL A 166 -6.98 -5.26 -7.24
N LEU A 167 -6.88 -4.50 -8.32
CA LEU A 167 -5.72 -3.69 -8.64
C LEU A 167 -6.09 -2.20 -8.65
N LYS A 168 -5.12 -1.35 -8.40
CA LYS A 168 -5.26 0.10 -8.46
C LYS A 168 -4.41 0.65 -9.61
N SER A 169 -4.99 1.53 -10.42
CA SER A 169 -4.28 2.32 -11.43
C SER A 169 -4.71 3.78 -11.30
N GLY A 170 -3.84 4.62 -10.76
CA GLY A 170 -4.20 5.97 -10.36
C GLY A 170 -5.38 5.99 -9.38
N ASP A 171 -6.47 6.66 -9.74
CA ASP A 171 -7.70 6.72 -8.92
C ASP A 171 -8.77 5.70 -9.32
N VAL A 172 -8.47 4.84 -10.27
CA VAL A 172 -9.40 3.80 -10.76
C VAL A 172 -9.06 2.46 -10.13
N ILE A 173 -10.09 1.77 -9.63
CA ILE A 173 -9.98 0.42 -9.06
C ILE A 173 -10.53 -0.60 -10.06
N LEU A 174 -9.70 -1.60 -10.36
CA LEU A 174 -10.00 -2.66 -11.32
C LEU A 174 -10.18 -3.99 -10.59
N HIS A 175 -11.32 -4.62 -10.81
CA HIS A 175 -11.67 -5.91 -10.20
C HIS A 175 -11.44 -7.02 -11.22
N LYS A 176 -10.44 -7.88 -10.96
CA LYS A 176 -10.18 -9.05 -11.81
C LYS A 176 -11.26 -10.11 -11.56
N VAL A 177 -11.93 -10.51 -12.62
CA VAL A 177 -13.03 -11.48 -12.57
C VAL A 177 -12.78 -12.66 -13.49
N ASN A 178 -13.45 -13.76 -13.20
CA ASN A 178 -13.33 -15.02 -13.96
C ASN A 178 -14.50 -15.29 -14.94
N ASP A 179 -15.45 -14.36 -15.03
CA ASP A 179 -16.65 -14.51 -15.87
C ASP A 179 -16.99 -13.18 -16.55
N PHE A 180 -17.48 -13.27 -17.78
CA PHE A 180 -17.77 -12.15 -18.67
C PHE A 180 -19.27 -11.87 -18.84
N SER A 181 -20.11 -12.30 -17.87
CA SER A 181 -21.56 -12.12 -17.93
C SER A 181 -22.04 -10.70 -17.60
N LEU A 182 -21.16 -9.87 -16.99
CA LEU A 182 -21.46 -8.47 -16.68
C LEU A 182 -21.40 -7.57 -17.92
N LYS A 183 -22.16 -6.48 -17.88
CA LYS A 183 -22.21 -5.45 -18.93
C LYS A 183 -22.04 -4.07 -18.33
N ARG A 184 -21.50 -3.14 -19.13
CA ARG A 184 -21.44 -1.73 -18.76
C ARG A 184 -22.84 -1.20 -18.47
N GLY A 185 -23.00 -0.51 -17.35
CA GLY A 185 -24.27 0.01 -16.86
C GLY A 185 -25.04 -0.94 -15.93
N ASP A 186 -24.59 -2.18 -15.77
CA ASP A 186 -25.21 -3.12 -14.82
C ASP A 186 -25.09 -2.59 -13.39
N ARG A 187 -26.16 -2.77 -12.62
CA ARG A 187 -26.14 -2.62 -11.17
C ARG A 187 -25.70 -3.93 -10.56
N VAL A 188 -24.67 -3.86 -9.73
CA VAL A 188 -24.10 -5.01 -9.04
C VAL A 188 -24.16 -4.81 -7.53
N LYS A 189 -24.42 -5.88 -6.80
CA LYS A 189 -24.16 -5.98 -5.37
C LYS A 189 -22.79 -6.63 -5.18
N GLY A 190 -21.82 -5.88 -4.64
CA GLY A 190 -20.55 -6.43 -4.22
C GLY A 190 -20.67 -7.08 -2.84
N VAL A 191 -20.16 -8.30 -2.71
CA VAL A 191 -20.12 -9.06 -1.45
C VAL A 191 -18.70 -9.50 -1.22
N LEU A 192 -18.07 -9.03 -0.14
CA LEU A 192 -16.70 -9.36 0.22
C LEU A 192 -16.62 -10.75 0.85
N ASP A 193 -15.48 -11.40 0.68
CA ASP A 193 -15.08 -12.55 1.49
C ASP A 193 -14.76 -12.08 2.90
N GLU A 194 -15.74 -12.24 3.79
CA GLU A 194 -15.68 -11.71 5.16
C GLU A 194 -14.52 -12.33 5.95
N GLU A 195 -14.27 -13.62 5.83
CA GLU A 195 -13.20 -14.30 6.55
C GLU A 195 -11.84 -13.75 6.13
N ARG A 196 -11.62 -13.60 4.83
CA ARG A 196 -10.41 -13.00 4.26
C ARG A 196 -10.23 -11.56 4.69
N ARG A 197 -11.28 -10.72 4.62
CA ARG A 197 -11.24 -9.32 5.05
C ARG A 197 -10.80 -9.20 6.50
N TRP A 198 -11.44 -9.95 7.41
CA TRP A 198 -11.06 -9.94 8.81
C TRP A 198 -9.65 -10.46 9.06
N ALA A 199 -9.20 -11.46 8.31
CA ALA A 199 -7.82 -11.93 8.38
C ALA A 199 -6.84 -10.81 7.99
N LEU A 200 -7.04 -10.14 6.85
CA LEU A 200 -6.19 -9.04 6.37
C LEU A 200 -6.18 -7.87 7.36
N MET A 201 -7.33 -7.46 7.90
CA MET A 201 -7.41 -6.39 8.90
C MET A 201 -6.66 -6.73 10.19
N ARG A 202 -6.77 -7.98 10.68
CA ARG A 202 -6.02 -8.46 11.86
C ARG A 202 -4.52 -8.47 11.60
N HIS A 203 -4.07 -8.91 10.42
CA HIS A 203 -2.66 -8.91 10.05
C HIS A 203 -2.09 -7.49 9.98
N HIS A 204 -2.81 -6.56 9.36
CA HIS A 204 -2.43 -5.15 9.29
C HIS A 204 -2.30 -4.55 10.70
N SER A 205 -3.33 -4.67 11.54
CA SER A 205 -3.31 -4.18 12.92
C SER A 205 -2.24 -4.87 13.77
N GLY A 206 -2.06 -6.19 13.60
CA GLY A 206 -1.03 -6.95 14.29
C GLY A 206 0.38 -6.47 13.98
N THR A 207 0.66 -6.15 12.74
CA THR A 207 1.96 -5.58 12.32
C THR A 207 2.22 -4.24 13.03
N HIS A 208 1.23 -3.34 13.06
CA HIS A 208 1.35 -2.07 13.77
C HIS A 208 1.52 -2.25 15.29
N MET A 209 0.83 -3.21 15.89
CA MET A 209 0.98 -3.52 17.32
C MET A 209 2.38 -4.05 17.64
N VAL A 210 2.92 -4.95 16.81
CA VAL A 210 4.29 -5.49 16.98
C VAL A 210 5.32 -4.38 16.82
N LEU A 211 5.18 -3.53 15.81
CA LEU A 211 6.07 -2.38 15.59
C LEU A 211 6.03 -1.38 16.75
N ARG A 212 4.85 -1.15 17.34
CA ARG A 212 4.71 -0.27 18.48
C ARG A 212 5.32 -0.88 19.75
N ALA A 213 5.05 -2.16 20.02
CA ALA A 213 5.61 -2.87 21.18
C ALA A 213 7.15 -3.04 21.10
N ALA A 214 7.72 -3.01 19.90
CA ALA A 214 9.16 -3.04 19.70
C ALA A 214 9.83 -1.65 19.88
N LYS A 215 9.02 -0.57 20.00
CA LYS A 215 9.50 0.81 20.23
C LYS A 215 9.50 1.19 21.74
N GLU A 216 8.84 0.41 22.60
CA GLU A 216 8.83 0.54 24.07
C GLU A 216 9.94 -0.34 24.71
#